data_84fe22b83eaed305c1404a1fb3479014
#
_entry.id   84fe22b83eaed305c1404a1fb3479014
#
_cell.length_a   1.000
_cell.length_b   1.000
_cell.length_c   1.000
_cell.angle_alpha   90.00
_cell.angle_beta   90.00
_cell.angle_gamma   90.00
#
_symmetry.space_group_name_H-M   'P 1'
#
loop_
_entity.id
_entity.type
_entity.pdbx_description
1 polymer ?
#
loop_
_entity_poly.entity_id
_entity_poly.type
_entity_poly.pdbx_seq_one_letter_code
_entity_poly.pdbx_strand_id
1 'polypeptide(L)'
;RNPNPVFPVQNAPVNTAAAVSPAINSNTDRRPIVAGNWKLNPSTKKEAIELLNGLKAGGGVQGSEVVIFPPLPYLSDAITILAGTGIGIGAQNAGSNTKGAFTGEIAPSMLASAGCSHVLLGHSERRTLFGESDASINERVQACLVEPTLNVVLCVGETLAEYEIGLLK
;
A
#
# COMPACT_ATOMS: atom_id res chain seq x y z
N ARG A 1 -24.55 20.99 -26.06
CA ARG A 1 -24.09 19.93 -25.10
C ARG A 1 -23.11 19.09 -25.86
N ASN A 2 -21.83 19.24 -25.52
CA ASN A 2 -20.75 18.49 -26.16
C ASN A 2 -20.58 17.18 -25.38
N PRO A 3 -20.71 15.98 -26.00
CA PRO A 3 -20.46 14.74 -25.29
C PRO A 3 -18.94 14.62 -25.03
N ASN A 4 -18.57 14.26 -23.82
CA ASN A 4 -17.20 13.99 -23.45
C ASN A 4 -16.60 12.90 -24.36
N PRO A 5 -15.37 13.07 -24.87
CA PRO A 5 -14.72 12.05 -25.66
C PRO A 5 -14.41 10.83 -24.77
N VAL A 6 -14.99 9.70 -25.13
CA VAL A 6 -14.63 8.39 -24.55
C VAL A 6 -13.34 7.94 -25.22
N PHE A 7 -12.25 7.92 -24.46
CA PHE A 7 -11.00 7.36 -24.94
C PHE A 7 -11.06 5.83 -24.87
N PRO A 8 -10.73 5.10 -25.95
CA PRO A 8 -10.71 3.66 -25.90
C PRO A 8 -9.60 3.18 -24.95
N VAL A 9 -9.99 2.34 -23.99
CA VAL A 9 -9.05 1.59 -23.15
C VAL A 9 -8.33 0.59 -24.08
N GLN A 10 -7.07 0.81 -24.36
CA GLN A 10 -6.23 -0.17 -25.03
C GLN A 10 -5.92 -1.28 -24.03
N ASN A 11 -6.63 -2.40 -24.15
CA ASN A 11 -6.30 -3.63 -23.47
C ASN A 11 -4.97 -4.15 -24.01
N ALA A 12 -3.90 -4.00 -23.25
CA ALA A 12 -2.66 -4.71 -23.51
C ALA A 12 -2.93 -6.23 -23.35
N PRO A 13 -2.33 -7.10 -24.18
CA PRO A 13 -2.54 -8.53 -24.09
C PRO A 13 -2.08 -9.03 -22.70
N VAL A 14 -2.98 -9.71 -22.01
CA VAL A 14 -2.67 -10.41 -20.75
C VAL A 14 -1.73 -11.57 -21.12
N ASN A 15 -0.47 -11.41 -20.79
CA ASN A 15 0.51 -12.49 -20.93
C ASN A 15 0.21 -13.54 -19.85
N THR A 16 -0.42 -14.64 -20.24
CA THR A 16 -0.67 -15.81 -19.39
C THR A 16 0.60 -16.66 -19.25
N ALA A 17 1.66 -16.06 -18.71
CA ALA A 17 2.74 -16.84 -18.17
C ALA A 17 2.27 -17.41 -16.84
N ALA A 18 2.13 -18.74 -16.78
CA ALA A 18 1.78 -19.47 -15.57
C ALA A 18 2.74 -19.06 -14.44
N ALA A 19 2.21 -18.33 -13.46
CA ALA A 19 2.94 -18.01 -12.23
C ALA A 19 3.21 -19.35 -11.54
N VAL A 20 4.46 -19.79 -11.58
CA VAL A 20 4.95 -20.85 -10.70
C VAL A 20 4.89 -20.26 -9.30
N SER A 21 3.85 -20.63 -8.55
CA SER A 21 3.80 -20.35 -7.12
C SER A 21 5.07 -20.92 -6.49
N PRO A 22 5.89 -20.11 -5.81
CA PRO A 22 6.99 -20.67 -5.04
C PRO A 22 6.38 -21.62 -4.02
N ALA A 23 6.90 -22.85 -3.98
CA ALA A 23 6.48 -23.84 -2.99
C ALA A 23 6.56 -23.18 -1.61
N ILE A 24 5.42 -23.18 -0.89
CA ILE A 24 5.36 -22.71 0.50
C ILE A 24 6.24 -23.65 1.29
N ASN A 25 7.46 -23.25 1.53
CA ASN A 25 8.35 -23.95 2.44
C ASN A 25 7.72 -23.81 3.83
N SER A 26 7.32 -24.93 4.42
CA SER A 26 6.67 -25.03 5.73
C SER A 26 7.64 -24.74 6.89
N ASN A 27 8.57 -23.82 6.69
CA ASN A 27 9.45 -23.38 7.75
C ASN A 27 8.76 -22.25 8.53
N THR A 28 8.47 -22.52 9.78
CA THR A 28 7.65 -21.80 10.76
C THR A 28 8.25 -20.46 11.22
N ASP A 29 9.15 -19.86 10.46
CA ASP A 29 9.86 -18.64 10.85
C ASP A 29 9.29 -17.41 10.14
N ARG A 30 7.96 -17.23 10.24
CA ARG A 30 7.32 -15.98 9.82
C ARG A 30 7.69 -14.90 10.82
N ARG A 31 8.50 -13.94 10.36
CA ARG A 31 8.84 -12.76 11.15
C ARG A 31 7.57 -11.96 11.44
N PRO A 32 7.25 -11.65 12.70
CA PRO A 32 6.12 -10.78 13.03
C PRO A 32 6.26 -9.40 12.40
N ILE A 33 5.14 -8.83 11.94
CA ILE A 33 5.09 -7.48 11.38
C ILE A 33 4.23 -6.60 12.28
N VAL A 34 4.78 -5.45 12.69
CA VAL A 34 4.06 -4.38 13.36
C VAL A 34 3.86 -3.24 12.37
N ALA A 35 2.62 -3.05 11.94
CA ALA A 35 2.27 -2.08 10.91
C ALA A 35 1.48 -0.90 11.50
N GLY A 36 1.95 0.33 11.29
CA GLY A 36 1.31 1.56 11.75
C GLY A 36 0.74 2.40 10.61
N ASN A 37 -0.58 2.34 10.39
CA ASN A 37 -1.25 3.21 9.42
C ASN A 37 -1.58 4.56 10.08
N TRP A 38 -0.96 5.63 9.63
CA TRP A 38 -1.19 6.98 10.16
C TRP A 38 -2.53 7.57 9.71
N LYS A 39 -3.14 6.98 8.67
CA LYS A 39 -4.36 7.49 8.04
C LYS A 39 -4.19 8.95 7.61
N LEU A 40 -5.17 9.81 7.87
CA LEU A 40 -5.14 11.25 7.54
C LEU A 40 -4.55 12.07 8.70
N ASN A 41 -3.42 11.63 9.25
CA ASN A 41 -2.71 12.28 10.37
C ASN A 41 -1.19 12.22 10.14
N PRO A 42 -0.42 13.13 10.77
CA PRO A 42 -0.84 14.39 11.39
C PRO A 42 -1.22 15.44 10.34
N SER A 43 -1.79 16.56 10.77
CA SER A 43 -2.24 17.63 9.88
C SER A 43 -1.12 18.54 9.39
N THR A 44 0.04 18.54 10.05
CA THR A 44 1.17 19.41 9.69
C THR A 44 2.46 18.63 9.49
N LYS A 45 3.33 19.16 8.61
CA LYS A 45 4.66 18.61 8.38
C LYS A 45 5.52 18.63 9.66
N LYS A 46 5.36 19.65 10.49
CA LYS A 46 6.09 19.78 11.77
C LYS A 46 5.79 18.59 12.69
N GLU A 47 4.52 18.31 12.91
CA GLU A 47 4.07 17.17 13.72
C GLU A 47 4.53 15.83 13.13
N ALA A 48 4.51 15.69 11.81
CA ALA A 48 5.02 14.50 11.14
C ALA A 48 6.52 14.29 11.42
N ILE A 49 7.33 15.33 11.32
CA ILE A 49 8.77 15.28 11.63
C ILE A 49 9.01 14.95 13.11
N GLU A 50 8.23 15.50 14.03
CA GLU A 50 8.33 15.20 15.45
C GLU A 50 8.05 13.72 15.73
N LEU A 51 6.98 13.14 15.13
CA LEU A 51 6.68 11.71 15.22
C LEU A 51 7.80 10.83 14.62
N LEU A 52 8.32 11.20 13.44
CA LEU A 52 9.41 10.47 12.78
C LEU A 52 10.69 10.47 13.64
N ASN A 53 11.03 11.59 14.24
CA ASN A 53 12.18 11.68 15.15
C ASN A 53 11.98 10.84 16.41
N GLY A 54 10.77 10.79 16.95
CA GLY A 54 10.41 9.91 18.05
C GLY A 54 10.59 8.43 17.70
N LEU A 55 10.13 8.01 16.53
CA LEU A 55 10.32 6.65 16.01
C LEU A 55 11.81 6.33 15.81
N LYS A 56 12.57 7.26 15.23
CA LYS A 56 14.03 7.12 15.07
C LYS A 56 14.73 6.90 16.39
N ALA A 57 14.37 7.67 17.42
CA ALA A 57 14.97 7.56 18.75
C ALA A 57 14.61 6.23 19.44
N GLY A 58 13.41 5.70 19.20
CA GLY A 58 12.97 4.40 19.74
C GLY A 58 13.63 3.19 19.04
N GLY A 59 14.08 3.37 17.82
CA GLY A 59 14.66 2.30 17.00
C GLY A 59 13.63 1.26 16.55
N GLY A 60 14.11 0.28 15.79
CA GLY A 60 13.31 -0.89 15.41
C GLY A 60 13.16 -1.89 16.56
N VAL A 61 12.16 -2.76 16.47
CA VAL A 61 11.93 -3.84 17.44
C VAL A 61 12.70 -5.08 17.01
N GLN A 62 13.55 -5.61 17.90
CA GLN A 62 14.30 -6.81 17.60
C GLN A 62 13.36 -8.01 17.43
N GLY A 63 13.55 -8.80 16.37
CA GLY A 63 12.73 -9.98 16.08
C GLY A 63 11.42 -9.69 15.32
N SER A 64 11.05 -8.43 15.12
CA SER A 64 9.86 -8.04 14.35
C SER A 64 10.23 -7.07 13.23
N GLU A 65 9.45 -7.10 12.15
CA GLU A 65 9.48 -6.06 11.13
C GLU A 65 8.55 -4.92 11.55
N VAL A 66 9.03 -3.69 11.47
CA VAL A 66 8.20 -2.49 11.77
C VAL A 66 8.02 -1.73 10.47
N VAL A 67 6.77 -1.42 10.13
CA VAL A 67 6.42 -0.65 8.92
C VAL A 67 5.46 0.48 9.29
N ILE A 68 5.71 1.67 8.81
CA ILE A 68 4.76 2.78 8.95
C ILE A 68 4.22 3.22 7.59
N PHE A 69 2.96 3.67 7.58
CA PHE A 69 2.26 4.17 6.40
C PHE A 69 1.83 5.62 6.64
N PRO A 70 2.75 6.59 6.46
CA PRO A 70 2.40 8.00 6.60
C PRO A 70 1.61 8.50 5.38
N PRO A 71 0.90 9.65 5.49
CA PRO A 71 0.35 10.35 4.34
C PRO A 71 1.41 10.67 3.29
N LEU A 72 1.01 10.65 2.00
CA LEU A 72 1.90 10.88 0.87
C LEU A 72 2.81 12.12 0.99
N PRO A 73 2.34 13.29 1.48
CA PRO A 73 3.19 14.47 1.63
C PRO A 73 4.39 14.28 2.57
N TYR A 74 4.36 13.26 3.42
CA TYR A 74 5.40 12.99 4.42
C TYR A 74 6.27 11.77 4.08
N LEU A 75 6.00 11.07 2.98
CA LEU A 75 6.76 9.86 2.59
C LEU A 75 8.25 10.15 2.42
N SER A 76 8.61 11.21 1.72
CA SER A 76 10.01 11.57 1.49
C SER A 76 10.74 11.91 2.80
N ASP A 77 10.08 12.63 3.70
CA ASP A 77 10.64 12.94 5.02
C ASP A 77 10.83 11.64 5.84
N ALA A 78 9.85 10.74 5.81
CA ALA A 78 9.91 9.46 6.52
C ALA A 78 11.07 8.59 6.02
N ILE A 79 11.23 8.45 4.71
CA ILE A 79 12.32 7.70 4.08
C ILE A 79 13.68 8.27 4.52
N THR A 80 13.82 9.60 4.49
CA THR A 80 15.07 10.27 4.84
C THR A 80 15.40 10.15 6.33
N ILE A 81 14.42 10.44 7.19
CA ILE A 81 14.63 10.50 8.66
C ILE A 81 14.87 9.10 9.22
N LEU A 82 14.13 8.10 8.75
CA LEU A 82 14.22 6.72 9.27
C LEU A 82 15.25 5.85 8.54
N ALA A 83 16.04 6.43 7.61
CA ALA A 83 17.10 5.70 6.95
C ALA A 83 18.04 5.03 7.98
N GLY A 84 18.32 3.74 7.78
CA GLY A 84 19.22 2.95 8.65
C GLY A 84 18.62 2.48 9.99
N THR A 85 17.35 2.79 10.30
CA THR A 85 16.71 2.33 11.55
C THR A 85 16.12 0.92 11.45
N GLY A 86 15.99 0.37 10.25
CA GLY A 86 15.29 -0.89 9.99
C GLY A 86 13.76 -0.77 9.98
N ILE A 87 13.21 0.44 10.13
CA ILE A 87 11.77 0.70 9.99
C ILE A 87 11.43 0.87 8.51
N GLY A 88 10.55 0.01 7.99
CA GLY A 88 10.03 0.09 6.63
C GLY A 88 9.05 1.24 6.45
N ILE A 89 9.06 1.84 5.26
CA ILE A 89 8.12 2.91 4.90
C ILE A 89 7.19 2.41 3.81
N GLY A 90 5.90 2.54 4.02
CA GLY A 90 4.88 2.15 3.07
C GLY A 90 3.96 3.31 2.66
N ALA A 91 3.39 3.21 1.47
CA ALA A 91 2.33 4.11 1.03
C ALA A 91 0.96 3.59 1.45
N GLN A 92 0.01 4.48 1.71
CA GLN A 92 -1.36 4.14 2.13
C GLN A 92 -2.25 3.68 0.97
N ASN A 93 -1.80 3.84 -0.27
CA ASN A 93 -2.48 3.41 -1.49
C ASN A 93 -1.54 3.52 -2.69
N ALA A 94 -1.90 2.88 -3.81
CA ALA A 94 -1.29 3.05 -5.13
C ALA A 94 -2.35 2.93 -6.23
N GLY A 95 -2.11 3.56 -7.38
CA GLY A 95 -2.91 3.35 -8.58
C GLY A 95 -2.58 2.03 -9.27
N SER A 96 -3.41 1.62 -10.25
CA SER A 96 -3.17 0.45 -11.09
C SER A 96 -2.38 0.77 -12.36
N ASN A 97 -2.21 2.04 -12.69
CA ASN A 97 -1.58 2.48 -13.93
C ASN A 97 -0.10 2.79 -13.72
N THR A 98 0.73 2.48 -14.72
CA THR A 98 2.18 2.73 -14.66
C THR A 98 2.54 4.16 -15.03
N LYS A 99 1.80 4.79 -15.95
CA LYS A 99 1.97 6.19 -16.39
C LYS A 99 0.77 6.61 -17.23
N GLY A 100 0.59 7.91 -17.43
CA GLY A 100 -0.41 8.47 -18.34
C GLY A 100 -1.23 9.61 -17.74
N ALA A 101 -2.41 9.86 -18.31
CA ALA A 101 -3.30 10.95 -17.92
C ALA A 101 -4.21 10.52 -16.74
N PHE A 102 -3.62 10.32 -15.58
CA PHE A 102 -4.28 9.89 -14.34
C PHE A 102 -3.97 10.87 -13.22
N THR A 103 -4.44 12.10 -13.38
CA THR A 103 -4.15 13.20 -12.46
C THR A 103 -4.50 12.83 -11.01
N GLY A 104 -3.49 12.89 -10.12
CA GLY A 104 -3.65 12.57 -8.70
C GLY A 104 -3.29 11.13 -8.31
N GLU A 105 -3.18 10.20 -9.28
CA GLU A 105 -2.78 8.82 -8.99
C GLU A 105 -1.25 8.69 -8.84
N ILE A 106 -0.85 7.71 -8.06
CA ILE A 106 0.54 7.38 -7.77
C ILE A 106 0.83 5.99 -8.32
N ALA A 107 1.73 5.87 -9.27
CA ALA A 107 2.14 4.57 -9.81
C ALA A 107 2.99 3.79 -8.79
N PRO A 108 2.89 2.43 -8.75
CA PRO A 108 3.75 1.60 -7.92
C PRO A 108 5.24 1.85 -8.13
N SER A 109 5.67 2.05 -9.37
CA SER A 109 7.06 2.38 -9.71
C SER A 109 7.54 3.70 -9.09
N MET A 110 6.65 4.70 -8.94
CA MET A 110 6.98 5.96 -8.26
C MET A 110 7.26 5.71 -6.77
N LEU A 111 6.47 4.86 -6.13
CA LEU A 111 6.66 4.49 -4.72
C LEU A 111 7.95 3.70 -4.52
N ALA A 112 8.21 2.70 -5.35
CA ALA A 112 9.44 1.91 -5.33
C ALA A 112 10.67 2.81 -5.53
N SER A 113 10.65 3.69 -6.54
CA SER A 113 11.76 4.60 -6.83
C SER A 113 11.99 5.65 -5.74
N ALA A 114 10.94 6.03 -5.00
CA ALA A 114 11.06 6.92 -3.84
C ALA A 114 11.68 6.23 -2.63
N GLY A 115 11.73 4.89 -2.59
CA GLY A 115 12.28 4.11 -1.48
C GLY A 115 11.24 3.51 -0.55
N CYS A 116 9.97 3.44 -0.96
CA CYS A 116 8.96 2.69 -0.24
C CYS A 116 9.26 1.19 -0.33
N SER A 117 9.11 0.49 0.78
CA SER A 117 9.22 -0.97 0.87
C SER A 117 7.87 -1.68 0.87
N HIS A 118 6.80 -0.96 1.18
CA HIS A 118 5.45 -1.52 1.32
C HIS A 118 4.38 -0.61 0.70
N VAL A 119 3.23 -1.21 0.41
CA VAL A 119 2.01 -0.49 0.03
C VAL A 119 0.79 -1.14 0.69
N LEU A 120 -0.06 -0.32 1.30
CA LEU A 120 -1.33 -0.74 1.90
C LEU A 120 -2.44 -0.61 0.85
N LEU A 121 -3.17 -1.69 0.57
CA LEU A 121 -4.24 -1.71 -0.42
C LEU A 121 -5.54 -2.25 0.18
N GLY A 122 -6.67 -1.74 -0.31
CA GLY A 122 -8.00 -2.24 0.04
C GLY A 122 -8.44 -1.96 1.47
N HIS A 123 -7.88 -0.92 2.13
CA HIS A 123 -8.30 -0.52 3.46
C HIS A 123 -9.82 -0.26 3.51
N SER A 124 -10.50 -0.63 4.61
CA SER A 124 -11.95 -0.52 4.76
C SER A 124 -12.49 0.87 4.46
N GLU A 125 -11.78 1.93 4.85
CA GLU A 125 -12.15 3.30 4.54
C GLU A 125 -12.17 3.56 3.04
N ARG A 126 -11.24 3.00 2.27
CA ARG A 126 -11.20 3.16 0.82
C ARG A 126 -12.33 2.41 0.12
N ARG A 127 -12.66 1.22 0.62
CA ARG A 127 -13.81 0.46 0.16
C ARG A 127 -15.12 1.21 0.41
N THR A 128 -15.29 1.72 1.62
CA THR A 128 -16.56 2.36 2.05
C THR A 128 -16.70 3.79 1.54
N LEU A 129 -15.65 4.62 1.65
CA LEU A 129 -15.75 6.05 1.36
C LEU A 129 -15.41 6.39 -0.10
N PHE A 130 -14.56 5.59 -0.75
CA PHE A 130 -14.08 5.85 -2.11
C PHE A 130 -14.57 4.81 -3.12
N GLY A 131 -15.38 3.83 -2.69
CA GLY A 131 -16.01 2.86 -3.58
C GLY A 131 -15.03 1.87 -4.22
N GLU A 132 -13.88 1.61 -3.61
CA GLU A 132 -12.94 0.61 -4.13
C GLU A 132 -13.52 -0.79 -4.01
N SER A 133 -13.73 -1.44 -5.15
CA SER A 133 -14.20 -2.82 -5.25
C SER A 133 -13.05 -3.82 -5.20
N ASP A 134 -13.35 -5.11 -4.95
CA ASP A 134 -12.34 -6.17 -5.02
C ASP A 134 -11.66 -6.24 -6.39
N ALA A 135 -12.42 -5.98 -7.47
CA ALA A 135 -11.86 -5.94 -8.83
C ALA A 135 -10.82 -4.81 -8.97
N SER A 136 -11.17 -3.58 -8.55
CA SER A 136 -10.25 -2.44 -8.63
C SER A 136 -9.04 -2.60 -7.69
N ILE A 137 -9.23 -3.21 -6.52
CA ILE A 137 -8.14 -3.52 -5.60
C ILE A 137 -7.22 -4.59 -6.19
N ASN A 138 -7.77 -5.63 -6.82
CA ASN A 138 -6.98 -6.65 -7.49
C ASN A 138 -6.10 -6.05 -8.60
N GLU A 139 -6.62 -5.14 -9.43
CA GLU A 139 -5.82 -4.43 -10.44
C GLU A 139 -4.63 -3.69 -9.80
N ARG A 140 -4.85 -3.00 -8.69
CA ARG A 140 -3.79 -2.32 -7.93
C ARG A 140 -2.76 -3.29 -7.35
N VAL A 141 -3.23 -4.43 -6.82
CA VAL A 141 -2.35 -5.50 -6.31
C VAL A 141 -1.45 -6.02 -7.43
N GLN A 142 -2.04 -6.36 -8.59
CA GLN A 142 -1.27 -6.86 -9.73
C GLN A 142 -0.23 -5.83 -10.20
N ALA A 143 -0.60 -4.55 -10.25
CA ALA A 143 0.33 -3.49 -10.62
C ALA A 143 1.48 -3.34 -9.61
N CYS A 144 1.23 -3.51 -8.32
CA CYS A 144 2.26 -3.44 -7.29
C CYS A 144 3.19 -4.65 -7.29
N LEU A 145 2.67 -5.86 -7.58
CA LEU A 145 3.46 -7.09 -7.60
C LEU A 145 4.51 -7.14 -8.73
N VAL A 146 4.42 -6.25 -9.73
CA VAL A 146 5.45 -6.10 -10.77
C VAL A 146 6.71 -5.42 -10.22
N GLU A 147 6.59 -4.66 -9.13
CA GLU A 147 7.71 -3.94 -8.50
C GLU A 147 8.40 -4.85 -7.46
N PRO A 148 9.61 -5.35 -7.72
CA PRO A 148 10.24 -6.39 -6.89
C PRO A 148 10.62 -5.93 -5.49
N THR A 149 10.70 -4.63 -5.27
CA THR A 149 11.06 -4.03 -3.97
C THR A 149 9.86 -3.60 -3.14
N LEU A 150 8.64 -3.76 -3.67
CA LEU A 150 7.41 -3.29 -3.04
C LEU A 150 6.57 -4.46 -2.52
N ASN A 151 6.41 -4.56 -1.21
CA ASN A 151 5.57 -5.58 -0.58
C ASN A 151 4.14 -5.06 -0.44
N VAL A 152 3.17 -5.88 -0.82
CA VAL A 152 1.74 -5.54 -0.70
C VAL A 152 1.21 -5.98 0.65
N VAL A 153 0.58 -5.04 1.38
CA VAL A 153 -0.22 -5.30 2.57
C VAL A 153 -1.69 -5.16 2.18
N LEU A 154 -2.35 -6.28 1.90
CA LEU A 154 -3.76 -6.31 1.51
C LEU A 154 -4.66 -6.34 2.73
N CYS A 155 -5.56 -5.36 2.85
CA CYS A 155 -6.58 -5.31 3.87
C CYS A 155 -7.80 -6.13 3.45
N VAL A 156 -8.16 -7.09 4.29
CA VAL A 156 -9.32 -7.96 4.10
C VAL A 156 -10.16 -7.97 5.38
N GLY A 157 -11.45 -8.20 5.25
CA GLY A 157 -12.38 -8.29 6.39
C GLY A 157 -13.82 -8.11 5.92
N GLU A 158 -14.74 -8.58 6.74
CA GLU A 158 -16.17 -8.45 6.56
C GLU A 158 -16.67 -7.03 6.88
N THR A 159 -17.79 -6.69 6.30
CA THR A 159 -18.56 -5.52 6.70
C THR A 159 -19.30 -5.80 8.01
N LEU A 160 -19.73 -4.75 8.72
CA LEU A 160 -20.53 -4.90 9.93
C LEU A 160 -21.81 -5.72 9.67
N ALA A 161 -22.49 -5.50 8.54
CA ALA A 161 -23.67 -6.23 8.16
C ALA A 161 -23.42 -7.73 7.94
N GLU A 162 -22.29 -8.09 7.33
CA GLU A 162 -21.86 -9.48 7.14
C GLU A 162 -21.50 -10.13 8.48
N TYR A 163 -20.84 -9.40 9.37
CA TYR A 163 -20.52 -9.85 10.71
C TYR A 163 -21.78 -10.13 11.54
N GLU A 164 -22.75 -9.20 11.53
CA GLU A 164 -24.00 -9.33 12.31
C GLU A 164 -24.86 -10.51 11.88
N ILE A 165 -24.83 -10.90 10.61
CA ILE A 165 -25.55 -12.09 10.10
C ILE A 165 -24.69 -13.37 10.10
N GLY A 166 -23.45 -13.32 10.60
CA GLY A 166 -22.59 -14.47 10.78
C GLY A 166 -22.15 -15.14 9.47
N LEU A 167 -21.93 -14.37 8.41
CA LEU A 167 -21.50 -14.88 7.10
C LEU A 167 -20.08 -15.44 7.10
N LEU A 168 -19.19 -14.96 7.96
CA LEU A 168 -17.87 -15.54 8.15
C LEU A 168 -17.86 -16.46 9.36
N LYS A 169 -17.54 -17.71 9.11
CA LYS A 169 -17.31 -18.74 10.13
C LYS A 169 -15.83 -19.09 10.19
#